data_756e93ea37fd69e9a05aaaba3da02077
#
_entry.id   756e93ea37fd69e9a05aaaba3da02077
#
_cell.length_a   1.000
_cell.length_b   1.000
_cell.length_c   1.000
_cell.angle_alpha   90.00
_cell.angle_beta   90.00
_cell.angle_gamma   90.00
#
_symmetry.space_group_name_H-M   'P 1'
#
loop_
_entity.id
_entity.type
_entity.pdbx_description
1 polymer ?
#
loop_
_entity_poly.entity_id
_entity_poly.type
_entity_poly.pdbx_seq_one_letter_code
_entity_poly.pdbx_strand_id
1 'polypeptide(L)'
;MNEKKKKIAIPLAILCGGLAIATTALIAIKARRHKIANQLQKENLLQNFKKLQKQLNELLGYKIVNEINAFHEQEVLQGSLKINNKSETKVIEEETLRLKDAITLLISKIKNQINQKELEFAKFNEIKDKLQEYIKNELSKQEYEHIKQNIENELNKYTPISLESTLIEIQNATNNLIKLLNESTKEKDNIDNLNAKEQLKASISQANQLLPQLSDNDSEIAKAKKSLDAEIKNANQAVASNNTASMQSAKSSLDAKVTEITKKLETFNKDKEAKFNELKQTRNQIQEFINTNKNNPNYSELIS
;
A
#
# COMPACT_ATOMS: atom_id res chain seq x y z
N MET A 1 21.18 3.04 18.06
CA MET A 1 21.79 3.38 16.75
C MET A 1 22.43 2.11 16.22
N ASN A 2 21.79 1.57 15.21
CA ASN A 2 21.83 0.15 14.82
C ASN A 2 23.21 -0.36 14.41
N GLU A 3 23.60 -1.55 14.91
CA GLU A 3 24.79 -2.30 14.48
C GLU A 3 24.86 -2.54 12.96
N LYS A 4 23.71 -2.57 12.28
CA LYS A 4 23.60 -2.68 10.80
C LYS A 4 24.20 -1.47 10.06
N LYS A 5 24.18 -0.26 10.65
CA LYS A 5 24.85 0.92 10.07
C LYS A 5 26.37 0.86 10.19
N LYS A 6 26.91 0.14 11.20
CA LYS A 6 28.36 -0.02 11.36
C LYS A 6 29.01 -0.86 10.25
N LYS A 7 28.31 -1.88 9.73
CA LYS A 7 28.88 -2.77 8.69
C LYS A 7 29.03 -2.11 7.31
N ILE A 8 28.20 -1.10 7.00
CA ILE A 8 28.31 -0.32 5.76
C ILE A 8 29.26 0.87 5.95
N ALA A 9 29.37 1.41 7.15
CA ALA A 9 30.25 2.53 7.46
C ALA A 9 31.74 2.16 7.45
N ILE A 10 32.09 0.90 7.70
CA ILE A 10 33.50 0.44 7.73
C ILE A 10 34.19 0.59 6.35
N PRO A 11 33.59 0.17 5.21
CA PRO A 11 34.19 0.47 3.91
C PRO A 11 34.26 1.96 3.60
N LEU A 12 33.28 2.75 4.03
CA LEU A 12 33.26 4.20 3.80
C LEU A 12 34.33 4.95 4.59
N ALA A 13 34.58 4.53 5.82
CA ALA A 13 35.64 5.12 6.66
C ALA A 13 37.05 4.86 6.11
N ILE A 14 37.27 3.67 5.52
CA ILE A 14 38.54 3.33 4.83
C ILE A 14 38.68 4.16 3.56
N LEU A 15 37.60 4.44 2.84
CA LEU A 15 37.58 5.27 1.63
C LEU A 15 37.89 6.76 1.92
N CYS A 16 37.52 7.28 3.08
CA CYS A 16 37.77 8.68 3.45
C CYS A 16 39.13 8.95 4.08
N GLY A 17 39.78 7.95 4.66
CA GLY A 17 41.04 8.09 5.39
C GLY A 17 42.32 8.08 4.53
N GLY A 18 42.20 7.71 3.24
CA GLY A 18 43.39 7.42 2.40
C GLY A 18 43.89 8.54 1.49
N LEU A 19 43.31 9.73 1.47
CA LEU A 19 43.62 10.79 0.49
C LEU A 19 44.46 11.97 1.04
N ALA A 20 45.07 11.83 2.19
CA ALA A 20 46.04 12.81 2.67
C ALA A 20 47.44 12.53 2.07
N ILE A 21 47.62 12.92 0.82
CA ILE A 21 48.98 12.90 0.20
C ILE A 21 49.63 14.26 0.44
N ALA A 22 50.62 14.27 1.32
CA ALA A 22 51.46 15.44 1.61
C ALA A 22 52.24 15.83 0.33
N THR A 23 51.99 17.01 -0.17
CA THR A 23 52.83 17.68 -1.15
C THR A 23 53.94 18.42 -0.39
N THR A 24 55.15 17.94 -0.45
CA THR A 24 56.34 18.71 0.00
C THR A 24 57.26 18.94 -1.19
N ALA A 25 57.47 20.21 -1.49
CA ALA A 25 58.45 20.69 -2.46
C ALA A 25 59.84 20.67 -1.89
N LEU A 26 60.87 20.35 -2.69
CA LEU A 26 62.26 20.55 -2.34
C LEU A 26 63.11 21.00 -3.51
N ILE A 27 63.80 22.08 -3.28
CA ILE A 27 64.71 22.81 -4.17
C ILE A 27 66.15 22.33 -3.99
N ALA A 28 66.81 22.17 -5.09
CA ALA A 28 68.22 21.99 -5.53
C ALA A 28 69.39 22.01 -4.54
N ILE A 29 70.28 21.05 -4.71
CA ILE A 29 71.71 21.24 -4.51
C ILE A 29 72.57 20.35 -5.45
N LYS A 30 73.41 21.05 -6.20
CA LYS A 30 74.47 20.70 -7.20
C LYS A 30 74.82 19.23 -7.55
N ALA A 31 74.97 19.01 -8.77
CA ALA A 31 75.30 17.91 -9.69
C ALA A 31 75.57 16.47 -9.19
N ARG A 32 76.33 16.20 -8.12
CA ARG A 32 76.41 14.85 -7.48
C ARG A 32 75.20 14.52 -6.61
N ARG A 33 74.64 15.53 -5.98
CA ARG A 33 73.40 15.39 -5.22
C ARG A 33 72.19 15.22 -6.16
N HIS A 34 72.26 15.76 -7.37
CA HIS A 34 71.21 15.60 -8.36
C HIS A 34 70.91 14.15 -8.75
N LYS A 35 71.98 13.33 -8.92
CA LYS A 35 71.81 11.92 -9.29
C LYS A 35 71.13 11.09 -8.19
N ILE A 36 71.62 11.35 -6.93
CA ILE A 36 71.03 10.68 -5.72
C ILE A 36 69.67 11.23 -5.42
N ALA A 37 69.41 12.54 -5.56
CA ALA A 37 68.12 13.16 -5.35
C ALA A 37 67.10 12.69 -6.40
N ASN A 38 67.45 12.59 -7.67
CA ASN A 38 66.60 12.05 -8.73
C ASN A 38 66.30 10.56 -8.52
N GLN A 39 67.27 9.80 -8.03
CA GLN A 39 67.07 8.39 -7.73
C GLN A 39 66.14 8.19 -6.54
N LEU A 40 66.33 8.96 -5.45
CA LEU A 40 65.44 8.96 -4.27
C LEU A 40 64.02 9.47 -4.61
N GLN A 41 63.93 10.47 -5.46
CA GLN A 41 62.63 10.98 -5.96
C GLN A 41 61.90 9.90 -6.76
N LYS A 42 62.62 9.18 -7.66
CA LYS A 42 62.04 8.07 -8.44
C LYS A 42 61.63 6.90 -7.53
N GLU A 43 62.38 6.55 -6.51
CA GLU A 43 62.05 5.50 -5.55
C GLU A 43 60.78 5.87 -4.76
N ASN A 44 60.69 7.11 -4.25
CA ASN A 44 59.52 7.61 -3.55
C ASN A 44 58.24 7.60 -4.46
N LEU A 45 58.42 8.00 -5.71
CA LEU A 45 57.34 7.99 -6.70
C LEU A 45 56.87 6.55 -6.97
N LEU A 46 57.80 5.61 -7.14
CA LEU A 46 57.47 4.20 -7.34
C LEU A 46 56.77 3.56 -6.12
N GLN A 47 57.18 3.95 -4.91
CA GLN A 47 56.49 3.50 -3.68
C GLN A 47 55.07 4.00 -3.61
N ASN A 48 54.83 5.30 -3.96
CA ASN A 48 53.52 5.87 -4.01
C ASN A 48 52.64 5.22 -5.10
N PHE A 49 53.23 4.96 -6.25
CA PHE A 49 52.59 4.23 -7.33
C PHE A 49 52.10 2.83 -6.90
N LYS A 50 52.99 2.05 -6.25
CA LYS A 50 52.65 0.72 -5.72
C LYS A 50 51.53 0.75 -4.66
N LYS A 51 51.52 1.80 -3.81
CA LYS A 51 50.43 2.00 -2.84
C LYS A 51 49.08 2.21 -3.54
N LEU A 52 49.05 3.05 -4.56
CA LEU A 52 47.82 3.30 -5.35
C LEU A 52 47.37 2.05 -6.10
N GLN A 53 48.31 1.31 -6.69
CA GLN A 53 48.04 0.04 -7.37
C GLN A 53 47.41 -0.97 -6.41
N LYS A 54 47.96 -1.10 -5.19
CA LYS A 54 47.40 -1.96 -4.14
C LYS A 54 46.00 -1.48 -3.74
N GLN A 55 45.80 -0.16 -3.54
CA GLN A 55 44.55 0.44 -3.18
C GLN A 55 43.46 0.20 -4.23
N LEU A 56 43.79 0.38 -5.53
CA LEU A 56 42.83 0.10 -6.60
C LEU A 56 42.46 -1.38 -6.65
N ASN A 57 43.44 -2.28 -6.47
CA ASN A 57 43.20 -3.72 -6.44
C ASN A 57 42.28 -4.12 -5.26
N GLU A 58 42.46 -3.54 -4.08
CA GLU A 58 41.64 -3.77 -2.91
C GLU A 58 40.20 -3.27 -3.13
N LEU A 59 40.04 -2.07 -3.73
CA LEU A 59 38.73 -1.52 -4.07
C LEU A 59 37.96 -2.38 -5.07
N LEU A 60 38.65 -2.90 -6.10
CA LEU A 60 38.04 -3.80 -7.11
C LEU A 60 37.64 -5.15 -6.50
N GLY A 61 38.20 -5.55 -5.38
CA GLY A 61 37.84 -6.77 -4.65
C GLY A 61 36.57 -6.66 -3.80
N TYR A 62 35.96 -5.48 -3.64
CA TYR A 62 34.74 -5.36 -2.85
C TYR A 62 33.56 -5.94 -3.59
N LYS A 63 32.67 -6.68 -2.88
CA LYS A 63 31.46 -7.34 -3.43
C LYS A 63 30.57 -6.36 -4.23
N ILE A 64 30.43 -5.13 -3.75
CA ILE A 64 29.61 -4.09 -4.39
C ILE A 64 30.10 -3.71 -5.80
N VAL A 65 31.39 -3.92 -6.08
CA VAL A 65 31.96 -3.62 -7.41
C VAL A 65 31.42 -4.56 -8.48
N ASN A 66 30.97 -5.76 -8.10
CA ASN A 66 30.30 -6.67 -9.04
C ASN A 66 28.95 -6.15 -9.54
N GLU A 67 28.37 -5.15 -8.85
CA GLU A 67 27.09 -4.54 -9.21
C GLU A 67 27.26 -3.26 -10.06
N ILE A 68 28.50 -2.82 -10.29
CA ILE A 68 28.80 -1.60 -11.05
C ILE A 68 29.74 -1.90 -12.21
N ASN A 69 29.71 -1.05 -13.24
CA ASN A 69 30.67 -1.15 -14.33
C ASN A 69 32.03 -0.57 -13.90
N ALA A 70 32.98 -1.43 -13.59
CA ALA A 70 34.35 -1.10 -13.22
C ALA A 70 35.39 -1.54 -14.27
N PHE A 71 34.98 -1.75 -15.52
CA PHE A 71 35.86 -2.24 -16.60
C PHE A 71 37.05 -1.33 -16.84
N HIS A 72 36.84 -0.01 -16.90
CA HIS A 72 37.91 0.97 -17.09
C HIS A 72 38.94 0.90 -15.96
N GLU A 73 38.50 0.82 -14.71
CA GLU A 73 39.38 0.76 -13.53
C GLU A 73 40.18 -0.54 -13.49
N GLN A 74 39.62 -1.65 -13.98
CA GLN A 74 40.30 -2.93 -14.16
C GLN A 74 41.39 -2.82 -15.25
N GLU A 75 41.09 -2.18 -16.40
CA GLU A 75 42.07 -1.95 -17.47
C GLU A 75 43.24 -1.09 -16.97
N VAL A 76 42.97 -0.01 -16.21
CA VAL A 76 43.99 0.84 -15.62
C VAL A 76 44.88 0.02 -14.65
N LEU A 77 44.29 -0.84 -13.81
CA LEU A 77 45.04 -1.72 -12.94
C LEU A 77 45.95 -2.66 -13.74
N GLN A 78 45.41 -3.33 -14.76
CA GLN A 78 46.18 -4.25 -15.61
C GLN A 78 47.31 -3.54 -16.37
N GLY A 79 47.07 -2.35 -16.90
CA GLY A 79 48.08 -1.51 -17.53
C GLY A 79 49.24 -1.14 -16.57
N SER A 80 48.88 -0.81 -15.34
CA SER A 80 49.81 -0.42 -14.28
C SER A 80 50.78 -1.53 -13.86
N LEU A 81 50.41 -2.81 -14.06
CA LEU A 81 51.31 -3.94 -13.73
C LEU A 81 52.61 -3.99 -14.53
N LYS A 82 52.67 -3.30 -15.65
CA LYS A 82 53.85 -3.22 -16.53
C LYS A 82 54.91 -2.23 -16.01
N ILE A 83 54.55 -1.36 -15.09
CA ILE A 83 55.40 -0.32 -14.54
C ILE A 83 56.34 -0.91 -13.47
N ASN A 84 57.63 -0.63 -13.60
CA ASN A 84 58.66 -1.14 -12.71
C ASN A 84 59.82 -0.12 -12.51
N ASN A 85 60.88 -0.52 -11.82
CA ASN A 85 62.05 0.34 -11.52
C ASN A 85 62.86 0.77 -12.77
N LYS A 86 62.69 0.10 -13.90
CA LYS A 86 63.34 0.46 -15.18
C LYS A 86 62.50 1.47 -15.97
N SER A 87 61.23 1.67 -15.64
CA SER A 87 60.38 2.64 -16.30
C SER A 87 60.91 4.06 -16.11
N GLU A 88 60.67 4.91 -17.12
CA GLU A 88 61.07 6.33 -17.01
C GLU A 88 60.21 7.05 -15.98
N THR A 89 60.76 8.07 -15.33
CA THR A 89 60.09 8.83 -14.26
C THR A 89 58.79 9.44 -14.77
N LYS A 90 58.79 10.01 -15.96
CA LYS A 90 57.61 10.58 -16.61
C LYS A 90 56.47 9.57 -16.78
N VAL A 91 56.81 8.36 -17.22
CA VAL A 91 55.80 7.27 -17.40
C VAL A 91 55.22 6.85 -16.03
N ILE A 92 56.08 6.80 -14.95
CA ILE A 92 55.57 6.50 -13.63
C ILE A 92 54.64 7.61 -13.10
N GLU A 93 54.95 8.88 -13.40
CA GLU A 93 54.09 10.03 -13.06
C GLU A 93 52.74 9.97 -13.75
N GLU A 94 52.73 9.75 -15.08
CA GLU A 94 51.52 9.62 -15.90
C GLU A 94 50.62 8.46 -15.42
N GLU A 95 51.20 7.29 -15.18
CA GLU A 95 50.45 6.14 -14.67
C GLU A 95 50.00 6.32 -13.21
N THR A 96 50.77 7.06 -12.39
CA THR A 96 50.34 7.45 -11.04
C THR A 96 49.08 8.31 -11.10
N LEU A 97 49.02 9.25 -12.03
CA LEU A 97 47.84 10.09 -12.22
C LEU A 97 46.63 9.25 -12.68
N ARG A 98 46.81 8.36 -13.67
CA ARG A 98 45.74 7.46 -14.16
C ARG A 98 45.22 6.57 -13.02
N LEU A 99 46.06 6.03 -12.16
CA LEU A 99 45.62 5.25 -10.99
C LEU A 99 44.80 6.10 -10.00
N LYS A 100 45.19 7.36 -9.75
CA LYS A 100 44.44 8.26 -8.87
C LYS A 100 43.07 8.56 -9.43
N ASP A 101 42.97 8.83 -10.73
CA ASP A 101 41.71 9.12 -11.39
C ASP A 101 40.80 7.90 -11.37
N ALA A 102 41.33 6.71 -11.67
CA ALA A 102 40.57 5.45 -11.60
C ALA A 102 40.07 5.17 -10.18
N ILE A 103 40.90 5.36 -9.15
CA ILE A 103 40.47 5.22 -7.75
C ILE A 103 39.36 6.20 -7.41
N THR A 104 39.52 7.47 -7.79
CA THR A 104 38.51 8.50 -7.52
C THR A 104 37.20 8.18 -8.19
N LEU A 105 37.23 7.75 -9.46
CA LEU A 105 36.05 7.35 -10.22
C LEU A 105 35.37 6.14 -9.59
N LEU A 106 36.15 5.10 -9.23
CA LEU A 106 35.59 3.89 -8.60
C LEU A 106 34.93 4.19 -7.25
N ILE A 107 35.56 5.03 -6.42
CA ILE A 107 35.00 5.49 -5.16
C ILE A 107 33.66 6.20 -5.38
N SER A 108 33.58 7.06 -6.41
CA SER A 108 32.34 7.75 -6.75
C SER A 108 31.25 6.77 -7.19
N LYS A 109 31.58 5.80 -8.04
CA LYS A 109 30.64 4.74 -8.48
C LYS A 109 30.13 3.91 -7.27
N ILE A 110 31.04 3.49 -6.39
CA ILE A 110 30.68 2.74 -5.17
C ILE A 110 29.72 3.56 -4.28
N LYS A 111 30.02 4.84 -4.04
CA LYS A 111 29.15 5.72 -3.23
C LYS A 111 27.76 5.86 -3.84
N ASN A 112 27.70 6.08 -5.15
CA ASN A 112 26.41 6.18 -5.84
C ASN A 112 25.60 4.88 -5.71
N GLN A 113 26.24 3.72 -5.86
CA GLN A 113 25.57 2.42 -5.73
C GLN A 113 25.06 2.20 -4.29
N ILE A 114 25.84 2.56 -3.28
CA ILE A 114 25.42 2.48 -1.88
C ILE A 114 24.21 3.37 -1.63
N ASN A 115 24.26 4.63 -2.08
CA ASN A 115 23.16 5.57 -1.89
C ASN A 115 21.87 5.08 -2.60
N GLN A 116 21.99 4.51 -3.80
CA GLN A 116 20.86 3.94 -4.52
C GLN A 116 20.28 2.73 -3.78
N LYS A 117 21.14 1.86 -3.24
CA LYS A 117 20.67 0.70 -2.44
C LYS A 117 19.97 1.15 -1.16
N GLU A 118 20.52 2.13 -0.45
CA GLU A 118 19.92 2.66 0.78
C GLU A 118 18.53 3.27 0.49
N LEU A 119 18.42 4.05 -0.58
CA LEU A 119 17.14 4.65 -1.01
C LEU A 119 16.11 3.58 -1.38
N GLU A 120 16.51 2.59 -2.16
CA GLU A 120 15.59 1.54 -2.60
C GLU A 120 15.19 0.61 -1.44
N PHE A 121 16.11 0.34 -0.52
CA PHE A 121 15.81 -0.44 0.68
C PHE A 121 14.86 0.31 1.63
N ALA A 122 14.97 1.64 1.70
CA ALA A 122 14.01 2.47 2.44
C ALA A 122 12.59 2.34 1.84
N LYS A 123 12.46 2.40 0.50
CA LYS A 123 11.18 2.18 -0.19
C LYS A 123 10.63 0.77 0.06
N PHE A 124 11.50 -0.24 0.00
CA PHE A 124 11.13 -1.62 0.31
C PHE A 124 10.50 -1.74 1.70
N ASN A 125 11.13 -1.15 2.72
CA ASN A 125 10.60 -1.16 4.08
C ASN A 125 9.29 -0.38 4.17
N GLU A 126 9.17 0.78 3.52
CA GLU A 126 7.92 1.56 3.50
C GLU A 126 6.75 0.75 2.93
N ILE A 127 6.94 0.05 1.82
CA ILE A 127 5.88 -0.80 1.24
C ILE A 127 5.57 -2.00 2.13
N LYS A 128 6.58 -2.59 2.74
CA LYS A 128 6.39 -3.68 3.71
C LYS A 128 5.54 -3.22 4.90
N ASP A 129 5.82 -2.05 5.45
CA ASP A 129 5.07 -1.47 6.57
C ASP A 129 3.62 -1.14 6.13
N LYS A 130 3.42 -0.58 4.94
CA LYS A 130 2.09 -0.34 4.36
C LYS A 130 1.27 -1.62 4.22
N LEU A 131 1.87 -2.72 3.78
CA LEU A 131 1.18 -4.01 3.69
C LEU A 131 0.80 -4.54 5.07
N GLN A 132 1.66 -4.40 6.08
CA GLN A 132 1.36 -4.78 7.46
C GLN A 132 0.22 -3.93 8.05
N GLU A 133 0.23 -2.62 7.81
CA GLU A 133 -0.86 -1.73 8.21
C GLU A 133 -2.16 -2.07 7.47
N TYR A 134 -2.10 -2.38 6.19
CA TYR A 134 -3.24 -2.80 5.39
C TYR A 134 -3.88 -4.09 5.95
N ILE A 135 -3.06 -5.10 6.28
CA ILE A 135 -3.55 -6.31 6.95
C ILE A 135 -4.29 -5.96 8.25
N LYS A 136 -3.69 -5.11 9.07
CA LYS A 136 -4.22 -4.78 10.41
C LYS A 136 -5.51 -3.97 10.34
N ASN A 137 -5.56 -2.99 9.46
CA ASN A 137 -6.64 -2.00 9.45
C ASN A 137 -7.77 -2.39 8.49
N GLU A 138 -7.46 -3.02 7.36
CA GLU A 138 -8.41 -3.23 6.28
C GLU A 138 -8.86 -4.69 6.14
N LEU A 139 -8.05 -5.67 6.57
CA LEU A 139 -8.31 -7.09 6.38
C LEU A 139 -8.68 -7.82 7.67
N SER A 140 -9.33 -7.12 8.61
CA SER A 140 -9.70 -7.68 9.92
C SER A 140 -10.90 -8.64 9.87
N LYS A 141 -11.70 -8.60 8.80
CA LYS A 141 -12.89 -9.46 8.66
C LYS A 141 -12.53 -10.83 8.08
N GLN A 142 -13.31 -11.84 8.45
CA GLN A 142 -13.12 -13.22 8.01
C GLN A 142 -13.18 -13.38 6.47
N GLU A 143 -13.97 -12.57 5.79
CA GLU A 143 -14.12 -12.59 4.34
C GLU A 143 -12.83 -12.23 3.58
N TYR A 144 -11.86 -11.55 4.24
CA TYR A 144 -10.57 -11.17 3.67
C TYR A 144 -9.41 -12.09 4.11
N GLU A 145 -9.67 -13.17 4.83
CA GLU A 145 -8.63 -14.02 5.43
C GLU A 145 -7.68 -14.59 4.36
N HIS A 146 -8.18 -14.94 3.18
CA HIS A 146 -7.36 -15.43 2.07
C HIS A 146 -6.42 -14.35 1.50
N ILE A 147 -6.87 -13.08 1.43
CA ILE A 147 -6.03 -11.95 1.00
C ILE A 147 -4.92 -11.73 2.03
N LYS A 148 -5.28 -11.74 3.32
CA LYS A 148 -4.35 -11.60 4.42
C LYS A 148 -3.27 -12.68 4.40
N GLN A 149 -3.67 -13.94 4.28
CA GLN A 149 -2.73 -15.08 4.19
C GLN A 149 -1.81 -14.98 2.97
N ASN A 150 -2.33 -14.53 1.83
CA ASN A 150 -1.53 -14.31 0.63
C ASN A 150 -0.45 -13.25 0.87
N ILE A 151 -0.82 -12.10 1.47
CA ILE A 151 0.14 -11.03 1.79
C ILE A 151 1.19 -11.52 2.79
N GLU A 152 0.79 -12.21 3.86
CA GLU A 152 1.71 -12.75 4.88
C GLU A 152 2.71 -13.74 4.27
N ASN A 153 2.24 -14.64 3.41
CA ASN A 153 3.09 -15.60 2.71
C ASN A 153 4.10 -14.92 1.78
N GLU A 154 3.68 -13.91 1.04
CA GLU A 154 4.57 -13.14 0.17
C GLU A 154 5.59 -12.33 0.98
N LEU A 155 5.18 -11.64 2.05
CA LEU A 155 6.08 -10.90 2.93
C LEU A 155 7.18 -11.81 3.52
N ASN A 156 6.84 -13.05 3.86
CA ASN A 156 7.80 -14.02 4.39
C ASN A 156 8.89 -14.39 3.37
N LYS A 157 8.58 -14.43 2.08
CA LYS A 157 9.58 -14.68 1.02
C LYS A 157 10.66 -13.61 0.96
N TYR A 158 10.33 -12.38 1.32
CA TYR A 158 11.24 -11.23 1.27
C TYR A 158 11.95 -10.95 2.61
N THR A 159 11.77 -11.80 3.62
CA THR A 159 12.49 -11.69 4.90
C THR A 159 14.03 -11.65 4.74
N PRO A 160 14.66 -12.37 3.79
CA PRO A 160 16.10 -12.32 3.58
C PRO A 160 16.62 -11.03 2.94
N ILE A 161 15.74 -10.19 2.36
CA ILE A 161 16.15 -8.93 1.70
C ILE A 161 16.72 -7.96 2.71
N SER A 162 17.95 -7.51 2.44
CA SER A 162 18.70 -6.60 3.28
C SER A 162 19.58 -5.67 2.43
N LEU A 163 20.31 -4.77 3.07
CA LEU A 163 21.29 -3.92 2.39
C LEU A 163 22.48 -4.72 1.80
N GLU A 164 22.63 -5.99 2.17
CA GLU A 164 23.62 -6.89 1.57
C GLU A 164 23.14 -7.53 0.25
N SER A 165 21.84 -7.49 -0.01
CA SER A 165 21.25 -7.90 -1.29
C SER A 165 21.68 -6.95 -2.41
N THR A 166 21.68 -7.42 -3.65
CA THR A 166 21.97 -6.55 -4.81
C THR A 166 20.89 -5.51 -4.99
N LEU A 167 21.21 -4.38 -5.64
CA LEU A 167 20.23 -3.35 -5.96
C LEU A 167 19.04 -3.92 -6.74
N ILE A 168 19.30 -4.81 -7.68
CA ILE A 168 18.27 -5.45 -8.52
C ILE A 168 17.35 -6.33 -7.67
N GLU A 169 17.89 -7.10 -6.71
CA GLU A 169 17.07 -7.92 -5.79
C GLU A 169 16.16 -7.05 -4.94
N ILE A 170 16.67 -5.92 -4.40
CA ILE A 170 15.87 -4.98 -3.60
C ILE A 170 14.77 -4.35 -4.47
N GLN A 171 15.09 -3.90 -5.69
CA GLN A 171 14.12 -3.32 -6.62
C GLN A 171 13.04 -4.30 -7.04
N ASN A 172 13.40 -5.53 -7.36
CA ASN A 172 12.44 -6.58 -7.70
C ASN A 172 11.51 -6.88 -6.53
N ALA A 173 12.05 -6.99 -5.31
CA ALA A 173 11.24 -7.19 -4.11
C ALA A 173 10.28 -6.01 -3.88
N THR A 174 10.75 -4.77 -3.99
CA THR A 174 9.93 -3.56 -3.87
C THR A 174 8.78 -3.57 -4.87
N ASN A 175 9.08 -3.82 -6.15
CA ASN A 175 8.08 -3.83 -7.22
C ASN A 175 7.03 -4.93 -7.02
N ASN A 176 7.46 -6.11 -6.59
CA ASN A 176 6.56 -7.22 -6.31
C ASN A 176 5.63 -6.91 -5.13
N LEU A 177 6.13 -6.27 -4.06
CA LEU A 177 5.29 -5.85 -2.93
C LEU A 177 4.32 -4.73 -3.31
N ILE A 178 4.70 -3.78 -4.18
CA ILE A 178 3.80 -2.76 -4.72
C ILE A 178 2.68 -3.42 -5.53
N LYS A 179 3.02 -4.37 -6.39
CA LYS A 179 2.05 -5.13 -7.18
C LYS A 179 1.08 -5.89 -6.28
N LEU A 180 1.59 -6.57 -5.27
CA LEU A 180 0.80 -7.30 -4.28
C LEU A 180 -0.20 -6.39 -3.56
N LEU A 181 0.22 -5.21 -3.09
CA LEU A 181 -0.67 -4.24 -2.44
C LEU A 181 -1.81 -3.81 -3.38
N ASN A 182 -1.48 -3.50 -4.63
CA ASN A 182 -2.47 -3.08 -5.63
C ASN A 182 -3.47 -4.20 -5.98
N GLU A 183 -3.00 -5.43 -6.12
CA GLU A 183 -3.85 -6.59 -6.41
C GLU A 183 -4.75 -6.91 -5.22
N SER A 184 -4.20 -6.93 -4.01
CA SER A 184 -4.95 -7.16 -2.77
C SER A 184 -6.02 -6.08 -2.52
N THR A 185 -5.73 -4.82 -2.82
CA THR A 185 -6.71 -3.72 -2.72
C THR A 185 -7.86 -3.94 -3.70
N LYS A 186 -7.57 -4.28 -4.96
CA LYS A 186 -8.60 -4.58 -5.96
C LYS A 186 -9.46 -5.78 -5.59
N GLU A 187 -8.84 -6.80 -5.03
CA GLU A 187 -9.55 -8.01 -4.60
C GLU A 187 -10.50 -7.71 -3.44
N LYS A 188 -10.04 -6.93 -2.44
CA LYS A 188 -10.90 -6.44 -1.35
C LYS A 188 -12.06 -5.61 -1.88
N ASP A 189 -11.81 -4.65 -2.77
CA ASP A 189 -12.84 -3.80 -3.37
C ASP A 189 -13.90 -4.63 -4.12
N ASN A 190 -13.49 -5.71 -4.80
CA ASN A 190 -14.42 -6.63 -5.46
C ASN A 190 -15.30 -7.38 -4.45
N ILE A 191 -14.72 -7.87 -3.34
CA ILE A 191 -15.49 -8.53 -2.28
C ILE A 191 -16.48 -7.55 -1.66
N ASP A 192 -16.06 -6.34 -1.32
CA ASP A 192 -16.92 -5.29 -0.78
C ASP A 192 -18.08 -4.95 -1.72
N ASN A 193 -17.80 -4.89 -3.01
CA ASN A 193 -18.80 -4.62 -4.02
C ASN A 193 -19.85 -5.77 -4.13
N LEU A 194 -19.39 -7.01 -4.15
CA LEU A 194 -20.26 -8.17 -4.16
C LEU A 194 -21.15 -8.24 -2.91
N ASN A 195 -20.57 -8.04 -1.74
CA ASN A 195 -21.27 -8.02 -0.47
C ASN A 195 -22.34 -6.90 -0.41
N ALA A 196 -21.98 -5.69 -0.83
CA ALA A 196 -22.92 -4.57 -0.90
C ALA A 196 -24.10 -4.87 -1.85
N LYS A 197 -23.79 -5.50 -3.00
CA LYS A 197 -24.79 -5.91 -3.98
C LYS A 197 -25.76 -6.95 -3.44
N GLU A 198 -25.25 -7.97 -2.76
CA GLU A 198 -26.08 -9.02 -2.16
C GLU A 198 -26.96 -8.47 -1.04
N GLN A 199 -26.39 -7.64 -0.15
CA GLN A 199 -27.13 -7.00 0.91
C GLN A 199 -28.25 -6.08 0.38
N LEU A 200 -27.96 -5.28 -0.65
CA LEU A 200 -28.98 -4.42 -1.26
C LEU A 200 -30.09 -5.24 -1.95
N LYS A 201 -29.73 -6.33 -2.62
CA LYS A 201 -30.74 -7.25 -3.21
C LYS A 201 -31.63 -7.88 -2.13
N ALA A 202 -31.09 -8.23 -0.97
CA ALA A 202 -31.87 -8.73 0.16
C ALA A 202 -32.85 -7.68 0.66
N SER A 203 -32.43 -6.42 0.83
CA SER A 203 -33.30 -5.30 1.21
C SER A 203 -34.39 -5.05 0.16
N ILE A 204 -34.06 -5.10 -1.13
CA ILE A 204 -35.04 -4.99 -2.23
C ILE A 204 -36.08 -6.13 -2.13
N SER A 205 -35.65 -7.35 -1.84
CA SER A 205 -36.57 -8.49 -1.67
C SER A 205 -37.53 -8.27 -0.50
N GLN A 206 -37.03 -7.78 0.64
CA GLN A 206 -37.89 -7.45 1.80
C GLN A 206 -38.89 -6.34 1.46
N ALA A 207 -38.45 -5.28 0.79
CA ALA A 207 -39.33 -4.19 0.36
C ALA A 207 -40.43 -4.67 -0.62
N ASN A 208 -40.07 -5.56 -1.56
CA ASN A 208 -41.03 -6.17 -2.47
C ASN A 208 -42.08 -7.06 -1.77
N GLN A 209 -41.70 -7.70 -0.66
CA GLN A 209 -42.66 -8.48 0.16
C GLN A 209 -43.60 -7.58 0.96
N LEU A 210 -43.20 -6.35 1.27
CA LEU A 210 -44.09 -5.38 1.95
C LEU A 210 -45.07 -4.72 1.00
N LEU A 211 -44.71 -4.48 -0.26
CA LEU A 211 -45.58 -3.80 -1.26
C LEU A 211 -47.01 -4.35 -1.37
N PRO A 212 -47.25 -5.67 -1.47
CA PRO A 212 -48.62 -6.22 -1.60
C PRO A 212 -49.44 -6.08 -0.32
N GLN A 213 -48.81 -5.82 0.84
CA GLN A 213 -49.53 -5.58 2.10
C GLN A 213 -50.09 -4.16 2.19
N LEU A 214 -49.68 -3.26 1.30
CA LEU A 214 -50.10 -1.86 1.28
C LEU A 214 -51.34 -1.69 0.34
N SER A 215 -52.47 -1.42 0.97
CA SER A 215 -53.76 -1.20 0.28
C SER A 215 -53.78 0.15 -0.45
N ASP A 216 -54.37 0.17 -1.64
CA ASP A 216 -54.62 1.42 -2.38
C ASP A 216 -55.90 2.15 -1.93
N ASN A 217 -56.71 1.52 -1.06
CA ASN A 217 -57.99 2.05 -0.59
C ASN A 217 -57.86 3.12 0.50
N ASP A 218 -56.69 3.22 1.14
CA ASP A 218 -56.38 4.26 2.12
C ASP A 218 -55.35 5.24 1.53
N SER A 219 -55.64 6.53 1.62
CA SER A 219 -54.83 7.59 1.02
C SER A 219 -53.39 7.64 1.55
N GLU A 220 -53.20 7.42 2.87
CA GLU A 220 -51.86 7.47 3.48
C GLU A 220 -51.08 6.20 3.18
N ILE A 221 -51.71 5.04 3.19
CA ILE A 221 -51.09 3.76 2.80
C ILE A 221 -50.75 3.74 1.31
N ALA A 222 -51.60 4.29 0.45
CA ALA A 222 -51.32 4.42 -0.99
C ALA A 222 -50.12 5.35 -1.27
N LYS A 223 -49.97 6.46 -0.52
CA LYS A 223 -48.78 7.32 -0.59
C LYS A 223 -47.49 6.57 -0.14
N ALA A 224 -47.58 5.80 0.96
CA ALA A 224 -46.48 4.98 1.45
C ALA A 224 -46.07 3.94 0.40
N LYS A 225 -46.99 3.26 -0.26
CA LYS A 225 -46.77 2.30 -1.35
C LYS A 225 -46.00 2.93 -2.51
N LYS A 226 -46.42 4.11 -2.98
CA LYS A 226 -45.78 4.86 -4.07
C LYS A 226 -44.34 5.26 -3.67
N SER A 227 -44.14 5.71 -2.43
CA SER A 227 -42.84 6.08 -1.91
C SER A 227 -41.88 4.87 -1.82
N LEU A 228 -42.40 3.70 -1.40
CA LEU A 228 -41.63 2.47 -1.35
C LEU A 228 -41.21 1.99 -2.75
N ASP A 229 -42.15 2.03 -3.71
CA ASP A 229 -41.87 1.66 -5.12
C ASP A 229 -40.78 2.56 -5.74
N ALA A 230 -40.79 3.87 -5.41
CA ALA A 230 -39.74 4.79 -5.85
C ALA A 230 -38.35 4.43 -5.25
N GLU A 231 -38.28 4.10 -3.96
CA GLU A 231 -37.04 3.68 -3.32
C GLU A 231 -36.53 2.33 -3.86
N ILE A 232 -37.40 1.39 -4.16
CA ILE A 232 -37.05 0.11 -4.82
C ILE A 232 -36.46 0.38 -6.22
N LYS A 233 -36.98 1.33 -6.98
CA LYS A 233 -36.42 1.72 -8.28
C LYS A 233 -35.04 2.33 -8.13
N ASN A 234 -34.85 3.24 -7.17
CA ASN A 234 -33.54 3.84 -6.87
C ASN A 234 -32.54 2.76 -6.46
N ALA A 235 -32.93 1.81 -5.61
CA ALA A 235 -32.10 0.69 -5.18
C ALA A 235 -31.68 -0.21 -6.37
N ASN A 236 -32.59 -0.51 -7.29
CA ASN A 236 -32.26 -1.28 -8.50
C ASN A 236 -31.27 -0.53 -9.42
N GLN A 237 -31.40 0.80 -9.53
CA GLN A 237 -30.41 1.63 -10.26
C GLN A 237 -29.03 1.60 -9.59
N ALA A 238 -28.97 1.63 -8.26
CA ALA A 238 -27.72 1.51 -7.53
C ALA A 238 -27.06 0.13 -7.75
N VAL A 239 -27.82 -0.97 -7.79
CA VAL A 239 -27.32 -2.30 -8.16
C VAL A 239 -26.72 -2.30 -9.57
N ALA A 240 -27.37 -1.61 -10.52
CA ALA A 240 -26.89 -1.52 -11.91
C ALA A 240 -25.63 -0.66 -12.06
N SER A 241 -25.42 0.34 -11.19
CA SER A 241 -24.23 1.20 -11.20
C SER A 241 -22.94 0.47 -10.83
N ASN A 242 -23.04 -0.68 -10.17
CA ASN A 242 -21.92 -1.47 -9.67
C ASN A 242 -20.93 -0.67 -8.79
N ASN A 243 -21.43 0.32 -8.05
CA ASN A 243 -20.68 1.19 -7.17
C ASN A 243 -21.02 0.88 -5.71
N THR A 244 -20.02 0.46 -4.93
CA THR A 244 -20.18 0.02 -3.52
C THR A 244 -20.82 1.09 -2.65
N ALA A 245 -20.36 2.34 -2.72
CA ALA A 245 -20.89 3.44 -1.91
C ALA A 245 -22.34 3.76 -2.27
N SER A 246 -22.66 3.77 -3.57
CA SER A 246 -24.04 3.97 -4.05
C SER A 246 -24.98 2.86 -3.56
N MET A 247 -24.53 1.61 -3.60
CA MET A 247 -25.31 0.47 -3.12
C MET A 247 -25.55 0.52 -1.60
N GLN A 248 -24.52 0.87 -0.81
CA GLN A 248 -24.65 1.03 0.64
C GLN A 248 -25.59 2.18 1.03
N SER A 249 -25.51 3.32 0.33
CA SER A 249 -26.41 4.45 0.53
C SER A 249 -27.87 4.07 0.18
N ALA A 250 -28.09 3.44 -0.96
CA ALA A 250 -29.41 3.00 -1.39
C ALA A 250 -29.99 1.95 -0.43
N LYS A 251 -29.18 1.03 0.09
CA LYS A 251 -29.58 0.08 1.12
C LYS A 251 -30.07 0.79 2.37
N SER A 252 -29.29 1.73 2.89
CA SER A 252 -29.65 2.48 4.10
C SER A 252 -30.96 3.25 3.93
N SER A 253 -31.15 3.90 2.77
CA SER A 253 -32.37 4.62 2.43
C SER A 253 -33.58 3.68 2.36
N LEU A 254 -33.43 2.54 1.67
CA LEU A 254 -34.49 1.55 1.52
C LEU A 254 -34.86 0.91 2.85
N ASP A 255 -33.90 0.51 3.67
CA ASP A 255 -34.14 -0.09 4.99
C ASP A 255 -34.86 0.88 5.94
N ALA A 256 -34.48 2.17 5.92
CA ALA A 256 -35.16 3.21 6.68
C ALA A 256 -36.60 3.38 6.20
N LYS A 257 -36.85 3.36 4.88
CA LYS A 257 -38.20 3.47 4.29
C LYS A 257 -39.06 2.25 4.65
N VAL A 258 -38.51 1.04 4.56
CA VAL A 258 -39.21 -0.18 4.98
C VAL A 258 -39.61 -0.10 6.44
N THR A 259 -38.69 0.33 7.32
CA THR A 259 -38.97 0.48 8.74
C THR A 259 -40.08 1.50 9.03
N GLU A 260 -40.02 2.69 8.38
CA GLU A 260 -41.03 3.74 8.49
C GLU A 260 -42.44 3.20 8.10
N ILE A 261 -42.51 2.53 6.96
CA ILE A 261 -43.75 2.05 6.40
C ILE A 261 -44.34 0.89 7.21
N THR A 262 -43.49 -0.03 7.70
CA THR A 262 -43.89 -1.13 8.58
C THR A 262 -44.59 -0.57 9.83
N LYS A 263 -43.97 0.43 10.47
CA LYS A 263 -44.54 1.09 11.64
C LYS A 263 -45.87 1.79 11.34
N LYS A 264 -46.00 2.46 10.20
CA LYS A 264 -47.28 3.07 9.75
C LYS A 264 -48.34 2.02 9.54
N LEU A 265 -48.03 0.90 8.91
CA LEU A 265 -48.95 -0.20 8.66
C LEU A 265 -49.45 -0.85 9.97
N GLU A 266 -48.54 -1.05 10.93
CA GLU A 266 -48.88 -1.55 12.27
C GLU A 266 -49.86 -0.61 12.99
N THR A 267 -49.62 0.69 12.96
CA THR A 267 -50.51 1.69 13.57
C THR A 267 -51.89 1.68 12.86
N PHE A 268 -51.86 1.71 11.53
CA PHE A 268 -53.09 1.65 10.75
C PHE A 268 -53.95 0.40 11.05
N ASN A 269 -53.31 -0.77 11.16
CA ASN A 269 -54.01 -2.01 11.48
C ASN A 269 -54.62 -2.01 12.88
N LYS A 270 -53.91 -1.46 13.88
CA LYS A 270 -54.41 -1.29 15.25
C LYS A 270 -55.62 -0.37 15.30
N ASP A 271 -55.58 0.77 14.59
CA ASP A 271 -56.67 1.72 14.55
C ASP A 271 -57.90 1.12 13.84
N LYS A 272 -57.69 0.35 12.76
CA LYS A 272 -58.72 -0.38 12.04
C LYS A 272 -59.40 -1.42 12.94
N GLU A 273 -58.62 -2.18 13.70
CA GLU A 273 -59.13 -3.18 14.65
C GLU A 273 -59.89 -2.53 15.77
N ALA A 274 -59.42 -1.41 16.35
CA ALA A 274 -60.10 -0.67 17.38
C ALA A 274 -61.47 -0.16 16.89
N LYS A 275 -61.56 0.47 15.72
CA LYS A 275 -62.80 0.92 15.06
C LYS A 275 -63.76 -0.23 14.75
N PHE A 276 -63.21 -1.37 14.30
CA PHE A 276 -64.04 -2.55 14.06
C PHE A 276 -64.69 -3.08 15.35
N ASN A 277 -63.93 -3.11 16.46
CA ASN A 277 -64.43 -3.54 17.76
C ASN A 277 -65.49 -2.58 18.29
N GLU A 278 -65.27 -1.25 18.16
CA GLU A 278 -66.23 -0.23 18.51
C GLU A 278 -67.57 -0.40 17.70
N LEU A 279 -67.47 -0.59 16.39
CA LEU A 279 -68.63 -0.86 15.56
C LEU A 279 -69.38 -2.12 15.99
N LYS A 280 -68.63 -3.19 16.33
CA LYS A 280 -69.21 -4.44 16.83
C LYS A 280 -69.95 -4.24 18.16
N GLN A 281 -69.39 -3.46 19.08
CA GLN A 281 -70.05 -3.11 20.33
C GLN A 281 -71.31 -2.30 20.11
N THR A 282 -71.24 -1.27 19.26
CA THR A 282 -72.43 -0.43 18.91
C THR A 282 -73.51 -1.28 18.27
N ARG A 283 -73.18 -2.17 17.34
CA ARG A 283 -74.16 -3.12 16.76
C ARG A 283 -74.82 -4.00 17.80
N ASN A 284 -74.01 -4.53 18.77
CA ASN A 284 -74.54 -5.36 19.83
C ASN A 284 -75.53 -4.57 20.74
N GLN A 285 -75.15 -3.32 21.11
CA GLN A 285 -76.02 -2.42 21.87
C GLN A 285 -77.31 -2.13 21.20
N ILE A 286 -77.33 -1.85 19.84
CA ILE A 286 -78.51 -1.65 19.02
C ILE A 286 -79.34 -2.93 19.03
N GLN A 287 -78.73 -4.10 18.84
CA GLN A 287 -79.47 -5.36 18.81
C GLN A 287 -80.12 -5.67 20.17
N GLU A 288 -79.44 -5.37 21.26
CA GLU A 288 -79.97 -5.51 22.63
C GLU A 288 -81.07 -4.55 22.92
N PHE A 289 -80.95 -3.30 22.48
CA PHE A 289 -82.03 -2.33 22.51
C PHE A 289 -83.28 -2.81 21.73
N ILE A 290 -83.12 -3.31 20.49
CA ILE A 290 -84.20 -3.87 19.64
C ILE A 290 -84.89 -5.05 20.39
N ASN A 291 -84.13 -5.98 20.90
CA ASN A 291 -84.59 -7.17 21.61
C ASN A 291 -85.42 -6.81 22.85
N THR A 292 -84.97 -5.83 23.63
CA THR A 292 -85.59 -5.38 24.85
C THR A 292 -86.91 -4.63 24.60
N ASN A 293 -86.94 -3.87 23.46
CA ASN A 293 -88.06 -2.96 23.21
C ASN A 293 -89.05 -3.44 22.08
N LYS A 294 -88.82 -4.61 21.48
CA LYS A 294 -89.63 -5.11 20.35
C LYS A 294 -91.09 -5.23 20.61
N ASN A 295 -91.52 -5.36 21.89
CA ASN A 295 -92.91 -5.43 22.28
C ASN A 295 -93.46 -4.14 22.89
N ASN A 296 -92.64 -3.06 22.91
CA ASN A 296 -93.05 -1.77 23.46
C ASN A 296 -93.69 -0.89 22.36
N PRO A 297 -94.93 -0.51 22.49
CA PRO A 297 -95.64 0.25 21.43
C PRO A 297 -95.04 1.62 21.13
N ASN A 298 -94.31 2.20 22.06
CA ASN A 298 -93.63 3.51 21.88
C ASN A 298 -92.39 3.44 20.97
N TYR A 299 -91.93 2.25 20.65
CA TYR A 299 -90.72 2.05 19.81
C TYR A 299 -91.00 1.22 18.54
N SER A 300 -92.29 0.86 18.28
CA SER A 300 -92.68 0.00 17.14
C SER A 300 -92.30 0.56 15.78
N GLU A 301 -92.33 1.88 15.58
CA GLU A 301 -91.99 2.54 14.32
C GLU A 301 -90.42 2.62 14.16
N LEU A 302 -89.65 2.60 15.21
CA LEU A 302 -88.20 2.64 15.20
C LEU A 302 -87.57 1.26 14.99
N ILE A 303 -88.29 0.19 15.25
CA ILE A 303 -87.79 -1.20 15.23
C ILE A 303 -88.36 -2.00 14.02
N SER A 304 -89.32 -1.44 13.31
CA SER A 304 -89.88 -2.00 12.08
C SER A 304 -88.97 -1.70 10.90
#